data_6b516b343a3941ba004c8aa67373a939
#
_entry.id   6b516b343a3941ba004c8aa67373a939
#
_cell.length_a   1.000
_cell.length_b   1.000
_cell.length_c   1.000
_cell.angle_alpha   90.00
_cell.angle_beta   90.00
_cell.angle_gamma   90.00
#
_symmetry.space_group_name_H-M   'P 1'
#
loop_
_entity.id
_entity.type
_entity.pdbx_description
1 polymer ?
#
loop_
_entity_poly.entity_id
_entity_poly.type
_entity_poly.pdbx_seq_one_letter_code
_entity_poly.pdbx_strand_id
1 'polypeptide(L)'
;FTRNFIKESREAPAVFKHKGKYYMLSSGCTGWDPNVAEIAVADSIMGTWKTIGNPCTGPDADKTFYAQSTYVQPVIGKKNAYIAMFDRWKKKDLEDSRYVWLPVLIKDGAITIPWHEKWDLTVFDKQKKSDKYKKSDKLKK
;
A
#
# COMPACT_ATOMS: atom_id res chain seq x y z
N PHE A 1 2.63 -3.54 -26.98
CA PHE A 1 3.01 -3.69 -25.56
C PHE A 1 3.28 -2.31 -24.96
N THR A 2 2.55 -1.93 -23.92
CA THR A 2 2.88 -0.78 -23.09
C THR A 2 3.95 -1.20 -22.08
N ARG A 3 5.07 -0.48 -22.03
CA ARG A 3 6.11 -0.68 -21.03
C ARG A 3 6.00 0.39 -19.97
N ASN A 4 5.98 -0.04 -18.72
CA ASN A 4 6.04 0.83 -17.55
C ASN A 4 7.32 0.56 -16.77
N PHE A 5 7.78 1.51 -15.96
CA PHE A 5 8.97 1.38 -15.12
C PHE A 5 10.24 1.03 -15.90
N ILE A 6 10.41 1.64 -17.07
CA ILE A 6 11.60 1.45 -17.90
C ILE A 6 12.82 1.94 -17.12
N LYS A 7 13.84 1.07 -16.98
CA LYS A 7 15.05 1.26 -16.17
C LYS A 7 14.81 1.26 -14.65
N GLU A 8 13.60 0.97 -14.20
CA GLU A 8 13.30 0.72 -12.79
C GLU A 8 13.15 -0.79 -12.60
N SER A 9 13.98 -1.40 -11.76
CA SER A 9 13.87 -2.83 -11.44
C SER A 9 12.83 -2.99 -10.35
N ARG A 10 11.60 -3.36 -10.74
CA ARG A 10 10.47 -3.55 -9.81
C ARG A 10 9.93 -4.97 -9.90
N GLU A 11 9.59 -5.53 -8.73
CA GLU A 11 9.00 -6.87 -8.60
C GLU A 11 7.85 -6.89 -7.57
N ALA A 12 7.19 -8.03 -7.41
CA ALA A 12 6.08 -8.25 -6.48
C ALA A 12 4.94 -7.20 -6.60
N PRO A 13 4.39 -6.96 -7.80
CA PRO A 13 3.35 -5.95 -7.99
C PRO A 13 2.03 -6.38 -7.33
N ALA A 14 1.50 -5.57 -6.42
CA ALA A 14 0.17 -5.70 -5.84
C ALA A 14 -0.70 -4.51 -6.27
N VAL A 15 -1.66 -4.75 -7.17
CA VAL A 15 -2.47 -3.70 -7.78
C VAL A 15 -3.86 -3.64 -7.14
N PHE A 16 -4.34 -2.43 -6.83
CA PHE A 16 -5.71 -2.20 -6.39
C PHE A 16 -6.31 -0.94 -7.03
N LYS A 17 -7.63 -0.85 -7.02
CA LYS A 17 -8.37 0.30 -7.56
C LYS A 17 -9.02 1.11 -6.44
N HIS A 18 -8.81 2.44 -6.45
CA HIS A 18 -9.45 3.35 -5.51
C HIS A 18 -9.91 4.62 -6.23
N LYS A 19 -11.20 4.97 -6.10
CA LYS A 19 -11.80 6.19 -6.70
C LYS A 19 -11.44 6.39 -8.18
N GLY A 20 -11.54 5.32 -8.98
CA GLY A 20 -11.30 5.36 -10.42
C GLY A 20 -9.83 5.24 -10.83
N LYS A 21 -8.86 5.45 -9.94
CA LYS A 21 -7.43 5.30 -10.21
C LYS A 21 -6.92 3.91 -9.79
N TYR A 22 -5.87 3.47 -10.46
CA TYR A 22 -5.13 2.25 -10.13
C TYR A 22 -3.89 2.61 -9.32
N TYR A 23 -3.60 1.82 -8.33
CA TYR A 23 -2.41 1.94 -7.49
C TYR A 23 -1.68 0.60 -7.51
N MET A 24 -0.36 0.65 -7.57
CA MET A 24 0.50 -0.51 -7.55
C MET A 24 1.55 -0.36 -6.46
N LEU A 25 1.53 -1.27 -5.51
CA LEU A 25 2.59 -1.46 -4.54
C LEU A 25 3.60 -2.45 -5.13
N SER A 26 4.89 -2.19 -5.00
CA SER A 26 5.95 -3.05 -5.53
C SER A 26 7.23 -2.89 -4.73
N SER A 27 8.16 -3.83 -4.87
CA SER A 27 9.50 -3.79 -4.29
C SER A 27 10.57 -3.59 -5.35
N GLY A 28 11.80 -3.24 -4.94
CA GLY A 28 12.98 -3.32 -5.79
C GLY A 28 13.45 -4.77 -5.94
N CYS A 29 14.36 -5.02 -6.88
CA CYS A 29 14.94 -6.34 -7.13
C CYS A 29 16.28 -6.47 -6.41
N THR A 30 16.25 -6.93 -5.15
CA THR A 30 17.43 -7.12 -4.30
C THR A 30 17.60 -8.57 -3.84
N GLY A 31 16.96 -9.51 -4.53
CA GLY A 31 16.93 -10.92 -4.15
C GLY A 31 16.22 -11.11 -2.82
N TRP A 32 16.85 -11.79 -1.87
CA TRP A 32 16.28 -12.04 -0.55
C TRP A 32 16.45 -10.89 0.46
N ASP A 33 17.16 -9.83 0.10
CA ASP A 33 17.41 -8.73 1.02
C ASP A 33 16.24 -7.74 0.97
N PRO A 34 15.70 -7.36 2.14
CA PRO A 34 14.56 -6.45 2.20
C PRO A 34 14.94 -5.06 1.67
N ASN A 35 14.02 -4.45 0.95
CA ASN A 35 14.19 -3.13 0.38
C ASN A 35 12.94 -2.26 0.57
N VAL A 36 13.03 -1.01 0.13
CA VAL A 36 11.94 -0.06 0.24
C VAL A 36 10.83 -0.36 -0.78
N ALA A 37 9.60 -0.44 -0.30
CA ALA A 37 8.43 -0.49 -1.17
C ALA A 37 8.18 0.86 -1.84
N GLU A 38 7.61 0.83 -3.02
CA GLU A 38 7.10 2.03 -3.68
C GLU A 38 5.66 1.82 -4.12
N ILE A 39 4.90 2.92 -4.07
CA ILE A 39 3.58 2.96 -4.64
C ILE A 39 3.58 3.84 -5.88
N ALA A 40 2.94 3.36 -6.94
CA ALA A 40 2.70 4.10 -8.16
C ALA A 40 1.20 4.24 -8.44
N VAL A 41 0.80 5.25 -9.20
CA VAL A 41 -0.58 5.54 -9.59
C VAL A 41 -0.73 5.68 -11.09
N ALA A 42 -1.87 5.21 -11.63
CA ALA A 42 -2.27 5.40 -13.02
C ALA A 42 -3.78 5.63 -13.15
N ASP A 43 -4.21 6.32 -14.20
CA ASP A 43 -5.63 6.49 -14.52
C ASP A 43 -6.22 5.25 -15.20
N SER A 44 -5.38 4.43 -15.82
CA SER A 44 -5.72 3.17 -16.48
C SER A 44 -4.67 2.13 -16.17
N ILE A 45 -5.08 0.86 -16.03
CA ILE A 45 -4.14 -0.24 -15.71
C ILE A 45 -3.07 -0.42 -16.80
N MET A 46 -3.40 -0.13 -18.05
CA MET A 46 -2.49 -0.17 -19.19
C MET A 46 -1.93 1.22 -19.56
N GLY A 47 -2.21 2.24 -18.74
CA GLY A 47 -1.74 3.60 -18.94
C GLY A 47 -0.34 3.83 -18.40
N THR A 48 0.05 5.11 -18.33
CA THR A 48 1.32 5.54 -17.76
C THR A 48 1.21 5.56 -16.24
N TRP A 49 2.13 4.87 -15.58
CA TRP A 49 2.25 4.84 -14.14
C TRP A 49 3.21 5.93 -13.65
N LYS A 50 2.84 6.60 -12.57
CA LYS A 50 3.65 7.60 -11.90
C LYS A 50 4.00 7.10 -10.50
N THR A 51 5.28 6.94 -10.21
CA THR A 51 5.78 6.60 -8.87
C THR A 51 5.53 7.76 -7.92
N ILE A 52 4.97 7.45 -6.75
CA ILE A 52 4.69 8.39 -5.66
C ILE A 52 5.81 8.33 -4.62
N GLY A 53 6.31 7.13 -4.32
CA GLY A 53 7.37 6.85 -3.34
C GLY A 53 6.96 5.80 -2.31
N ASN A 54 7.68 5.73 -1.20
CA ASN A 54 7.44 4.77 -0.13
C ASN A 54 6.14 5.07 0.63
N PRO A 55 5.14 4.17 0.64
CA PRO A 55 3.93 4.34 1.43
C PRO A 55 4.08 3.91 2.89
N CYS A 56 5.11 3.13 3.22
CA CYS A 56 5.35 2.58 4.56
C CYS A 56 5.79 3.66 5.54
N THR A 57 5.28 3.60 6.77
CA THR A 57 5.66 4.54 7.84
C THR A 57 5.82 3.84 9.18
N GLY A 58 6.77 4.29 10.00
CA GLY A 58 7.12 3.70 11.28
C GLY A 58 8.47 2.99 11.26
N PRO A 59 8.80 2.20 12.30
CA PRO A 59 10.06 1.45 12.36
C PRO A 59 10.23 0.53 11.15
N ASP A 60 11.45 0.48 10.59
CA ASP A 60 11.84 -0.36 9.44
C ASP A 60 11.00 -0.14 8.15
N ALA A 61 10.39 1.04 8.02
CA ALA A 61 9.61 1.40 6.83
C ALA A 61 10.46 1.50 5.55
N ASP A 62 11.75 1.80 5.69
CA ASP A 62 12.75 1.82 4.62
C ASP A 62 13.10 0.42 4.09
N LYS A 63 12.73 -0.63 4.84
CA LYS A 63 12.88 -2.04 4.48
C LYS A 63 11.54 -2.76 4.31
N THR A 64 10.46 -2.00 4.18
CA THR A 64 9.11 -2.55 4.07
C THR A 64 8.81 -3.56 5.20
N PHE A 65 9.28 -3.24 6.42
CA PHE A 65 9.10 -4.11 7.61
C PHE A 65 9.69 -5.51 7.43
N TYR A 66 10.77 -5.64 6.65
CA TYR A 66 11.41 -6.90 6.22
C TYR A 66 10.46 -7.83 5.45
N ALA A 67 9.55 -7.27 4.64
CA ALA A 67 8.55 -8.02 3.92
C ALA A 67 8.40 -7.52 2.48
N GLN A 68 7.77 -8.33 1.63
CA GLN A 68 7.53 -8.04 0.22
C GLN A 68 6.02 -8.09 -0.08
N SER A 69 5.53 -7.18 -0.89
CA SER A 69 4.11 -7.10 -1.25
C SER A 69 3.63 -8.31 -2.02
N THR A 70 2.43 -8.79 -1.71
CA THR A 70 1.76 -9.88 -2.41
C THR A 70 0.39 -9.48 -2.93
N TYR A 71 -0.40 -8.81 -2.10
CA TYR A 71 -1.76 -8.43 -2.45
C TYR A 71 -2.25 -7.22 -1.67
N VAL A 72 -3.24 -6.49 -2.20
CA VAL A 72 -3.98 -5.47 -1.46
C VAL A 72 -5.45 -5.85 -1.44
N GLN A 73 -5.92 -6.34 -0.30
CA GLN A 73 -7.25 -6.87 -0.07
C GLN A 73 -8.25 -5.74 0.26
N PRO A 74 -9.32 -5.55 -0.53
CA PRO A 74 -10.43 -4.70 -0.13
C PRO A 74 -11.17 -5.27 1.09
N VAL A 75 -11.56 -4.42 2.05
CA VAL A 75 -12.33 -4.84 3.22
C VAL A 75 -13.82 -4.78 2.90
N ILE A 76 -14.46 -5.94 2.83
CA ILE A 76 -15.90 -6.05 2.55
C ILE A 76 -16.69 -5.34 3.66
N GLY A 77 -17.69 -4.55 3.27
CA GLY A 77 -18.53 -3.77 4.20
C GLY A 77 -17.91 -2.47 4.70
N LYS A 78 -16.63 -2.17 4.39
CA LYS A 78 -15.98 -0.91 4.74
C LYS A 78 -15.55 -0.14 3.48
N LYS A 79 -16.11 1.03 3.28
CA LYS A 79 -15.79 1.89 2.11
C LYS A 79 -14.37 2.42 2.21
N ASN A 80 -13.61 2.32 1.10
CA ASN A 80 -12.23 2.83 0.99
C ASN A 80 -11.24 2.21 2.00
N ALA A 81 -11.50 1.00 2.46
CA ALA A 81 -10.65 0.28 3.39
C ALA A 81 -9.95 -0.88 2.67
N TYR A 82 -8.65 -0.98 2.84
CA TYR A 82 -7.81 -1.99 2.22
C TYR A 82 -6.77 -2.49 3.22
N ILE A 83 -6.37 -3.74 3.06
CA ILE A 83 -5.29 -4.39 3.83
C ILE A 83 -4.15 -4.66 2.85
N ALA A 84 -2.98 -4.11 3.08
CA ALA A 84 -1.78 -4.52 2.38
C ALA A 84 -1.25 -5.81 2.99
N MET A 85 -1.08 -6.82 2.17
CA MET A 85 -0.60 -8.14 2.55
C MET A 85 0.82 -8.31 2.02
N PHE A 86 1.70 -8.76 2.89
CA PHE A 86 3.12 -8.95 2.61
C PHE A 86 3.59 -10.31 3.11
N ASP A 87 4.56 -10.88 2.41
CA ASP A 87 5.34 -12.05 2.87
C ASP A 87 6.63 -11.57 3.52
N ARG A 88 6.87 -12.00 4.75
CA ARG A 88 8.12 -11.77 5.46
C ARG A 88 8.97 -13.04 5.36
N TRP A 89 9.84 -13.05 4.39
CA TRP A 89 10.73 -14.17 4.12
C TRP A 89 11.75 -14.38 5.23
N LYS A 90 11.91 -15.63 5.66
CA LYS A 90 13.02 -16.04 6.52
C LYS A 90 14.04 -16.80 5.66
N LYS A 91 14.95 -16.07 5.04
CA LYS A 91 15.92 -16.57 4.05
C LYS A 91 16.62 -17.88 4.40
N LYS A 92 16.95 -18.10 5.69
CA LYS A 92 17.64 -19.29 6.17
C LYS A 92 16.70 -20.45 6.54
N ASP A 93 15.41 -20.22 6.56
CA ASP A 93 14.38 -21.14 7.01
C ASP A 93 13.03 -20.70 6.45
N LEU A 94 12.78 -21.03 5.18
CA LEU A 94 11.59 -20.56 4.46
C LEU A 94 10.28 -21.13 5.03
N GLU A 95 10.33 -22.29 5.69
CA GLU A 95 9.17 -22.89 6.34
C GLU A 95 8.69 -22.06 7.53
N ASP A 96 9.59 -21.30 8.16
CA ASP A 96 9.29 -20.38 9.24
C ASP A 96 9.07 -18.92 8.79
N SER A 97 8.81 -18.70 7.49
CA SER A 97 8.41 -17.39 6.98
C SER A 97 7.07 -16.96 7.57
N ARG A 98 6.87 -15.64 7.70
CA ARG A 98 5.67 -15.04 8.33
C ARG A 98 4.98 -14.09 7.37
N TYR A 99 3.79 -13.65 7.75
CA TYR A 99 3.01 -12.66 7.04
C TYR A 99 2.95 -11.34 7.81
N VAL A 100 2.90 -10.23 7.09
CA VAL A 100 2.65 -8.91 7.64
C VAL A 100 1.43 -8.33 6.92
N TRP A 101 0.36 -8.08 7.66
CA TRP A 101 -0.86 -7.50 7.15
C TRP A 101 -1.13 -6.17 7.83
N LEU A 102 -1.16 -5.08 7.06
CA LEU A 102 -1.26 -3.74 7.58
C LEU A 102 -2.39 -2.95 6.92
N PRO A 103 -3.03 -2.02 7.65
CA PRO A 103 -4.06 -1.18 7.05
C PRO A 103 -3.46 -0.22 6.04
N VAL A 104 -4.10 -0.08 4.88
CA VAL A 104 -3.81 0.99 3.92
C VAL A 104 -4.69 2.18 4.29
N LEU A 105 -4.09 3.26 4.75
CA LEU A 105 -4.77 4.49 5.09
C LEU A 105 -4.70 5.46 3.92
N ILE A 106 -5.87 5.94 3.47
CA ILE A 106 -5.97 6.88 2.35
C ILE A 106 -6.59 8.18 2.85
N LYS A 107 -5.79 9.25 2.87
CA LYS A 107 -6.21 10.57 3.30
C LYS A 107 -5.79 11.64 2.30
N ASP A 108 -6.75 12.44 1.83
CA ASP A 108 -6.51 13.55 0.87
C ASP A 108 -5.71 13.13 -0.39
N GLY A 109 -5.87 11.87 -0.84
CA GLY A 109 -5.14 11.30 -1.97
C GLY A 109 -3.77 10.72 -1.63
N ALA A 110 -3.25 10.97 -0.45
CA ALA A 110 -2.04 10.31 0.06
C ALA A 110 -2.36 8.91 0.57
N ILE A 111 -1.49 7.96 0.26
CA ILE A 111 -1.58 6.57 0.72
C ILE A 111 -0.44 6.31 1.70
N THR A 112 -0.77 5.77 2.87
CA THR A 112 0.20 5.33 3.86
C THR A 112 -0.12 3.94 4.37
N ILE A 113 0.92 3.19 4.71
CA ILE A 113 0.86 1.86 5.32
C ILE A 113 1.67 1.93 6.62
N PRO A 114 1.04 2.37 7.73
CA PRO A 114 1.73 2.48 9.00
C PRO A 114 1.98 1.12 9.64
N TRP A 115 3.13 0.98 10.32
CA TRP A 115 3.37 -0.17 11.17
C TRP A 115 2.40 -0.21 12.35
N HIS A 116 1.86 -1.37 12.62
CA HIS A 116 1.04 -1.66 13.79
C HIS A 116 1.43 -3.02 14.37
N GLU A 117 1.80 -3.07 15.65
CA GLU A 117 2.02 -4.34 16.36
C GLU A 117 0.72 -5.15 16.48
N LYS A 118 -0.38 -4.45 16.72
CA LYS A 118 -1.73 -5.01 16.77
C LYS A 118 -2.72 -4.00 16.21
N TRP A 119 -3.69 -4.45 15.47
CA TRP A 119 -4.75 -3.62 14.95
C TRP A 119 -5.99 -4.46 14.62
N ASP A 120 -7.11 -3.80 14.46
CA ASP A 120 -8.37 -4.38 14.01
C ASP A 120 -9.07 -3.47 12.99
N LEU A 121 -10.20 -3.89 12.48
CA LEU A 121 -10.91 -3.15 11.42
C LEU A 121 -11.45 -1.78 11.85
N THR A 122 -11.44 -1.44 13.14
CA THR A 122 -11.88 -0.12 13.63
C THR A 122 -10.90 0.99 13.23
N VAL A 123 -9.65 0.64 12.86
CA VAL A 123 -8.66 1.59 12.32
C VAL A 123 -9.23 2.39 11.14
N PHE A 124 -10.10 1.78 10.34
CA PHE A 124 -10.74 2.42 9.18
C PHE A 124 -11.92 3.34 9.55
N ASP A 125 -12.48 3.24 10.75
CA ASP A 125 -13.61 4.06 11.18
C ASP A 125 -13.20 5.50 11.49
N LYS A 126 -11.94 5.70 11.90
CA LYS A 126 -11.34 7.02 12.13
C LYS A 126 -11.21 7.84 10.84
N GLN A 127 -11.03 7.20 9.69
CA GLN A 127 -10.97 7.88 8.38
C GLN A 127 -12.30 8.51 7.99
N LYS A 128 -13.45 7.93 8.37
CA LYS A 128 -14.78 8.47 8.07
C LYS A 128 -15.06 9.80 8.77
N LYS A 129 -14.49 10.03 9.94
CA LYS A 129 -14.71 11.27 10.71
C LYS A 129 -14.02 12.48 10.07
N SER A 130 -12.80 12.32 9.56
CA SER A 130 -12.05 13.40 8.90
C SER A 130 -12.71 13.87 7.58
N ASP A 131 -13.30 12.95 6.81
CA ASP A 131 -13.98 13.26 5.55
C ASP A 131 -15.35 13.99 5.78
N LYS A 132 -16.03 13.73 6.90
CA LYS A 132 -17.29 14.40 7.24
C LYS A 132 -17.10 15.86 7.63
N TYR A 133 -16.06 16.18 8.42
CA TYR A 133 -15.80 17.57 8.82
C TYR A 133 -15.42 18.46 7.63
N LYS A 134 -14.65 17.96 6.66
CA LYS A 134 -14.29 18.71 5.44
C LYS A 134 -15.45 18.95 4.48
N LYS A 135 -16.50 18.10 4.49
CA LYS A 135 -17.71 18.36 3.69
C LYS A 135 -18.61 19.44 4.28
N SER A 136 -18.66 19.59 5.61
CA SER A 136 -19.47 20.61 6.27
C SER A 136 -18.91 22.02 6.06
N ASP A 137 -17.57 22.17 5.98
CA ASP A 137 -16.94 23.49 5.78
C ASP A 137 -17.00 23.98 4.32
N LYS A 138 -17.17 23.06 3.34
CA LYS A 138 -17.36 23.44 1.92
C LYS A 138 -18.80 23.86 1.58
N LEU A 139 -19.77 23.58 2.44
CA LEU A 139 -21.18 23.97 2.27
C LEU A 139 -21.52 25.29 2.98
N LYS A 140 -20.56 25.92 3.68
CA LYS A 140 -20.73 27.19 4.41
C LYS A 140 -19.97 28.37 3.75
N LYS A 141 -19.54 28.20 2.48
CA LYS A 141 -18.96 29.30 1.68
C LYS A 141 -19.79 29.54 0.45
#